data_bf123387666db03a0f4cb79de8d46408
#
_entry.id   bf123387666db03a0f4cb79de8d46408
#
_cell.length_a   1.000
_cell.length_b   1.000
_cell.length_c   1.000
_cell.angle_alpha   90.00
_cell.angle_beta   90.00
_cell.angle_gamma   90.00
#
_symmetry.space_group_name_H-M   'P 1'
#
loop_
_entity.id
_entity.type
_entity.pdbx_description
1 polymer ?
#
loop_
_entity_poly.entity_id
_entity_poly.type
_entity_poly.pdbx_seq_one_letter_code
_entity_poly.pdbx_strand_id
1 'polypeptide(L)'
;GNDILVFGYHGELFTMQLGQQPSKVPVTLRTQQVTSGQERIMINGGVSEMAISPNGKEMAFIARGEVFVTSLDGSLTKRLTSTPENERFVEFSPDGKSVVYASERNGKWSIFQTKVVRAEEPFFYAATLLHEEALISNEKDNYLPKFSPDGSQIAFVEDRRTIKVRNIDSGDEVVLLDETQLFHMRDGDKYFSWSPDSKWLLVEFDQLLNNSDVYLLDASAKQEPKALVNSGYYDRMPKWVQNGKQMIWMSNRNGLKSYATSGSTEYDVYSMFFTQEGWDEFNLTEEQYKLKKAIEEAQSEQETDEESSVEKEAKKILESRNSKVKNVVKGAAQVVQQRKDKEIEQLQFDWDNLEDRVAKLTIHSSRMSDAVLSKDGSTLYYLTRFDGGYDLWSTKLRSRETKVAISLDGSSGELMWDKEQEQLFLLSGGRITKLDPEKGTKTTVSIASETSIDAHRERLAMFDHIALRTSKIFYEPTFHGIDWSMMVQEY
;
A
#
# COMPACT_ATOMS: atom_id res chain seq x y z
N GLY A 1 34.41 61.81 12.64
CA GLY A 1 33.98 60.47 12.43
C GLY A 1 32.49 60.43 12.07
N ASN A 2 32.11 59.75 11.05
CA ASN A 2 30.68 59.53 10.76
C ASN A 2 30.17 58.58 11.83
N ASP A 3 29.12 58.95 12.58
CA ASP A 3 28.48 58.12 13.62
C ASP A 3 27.61 57.02 12.99
N ILE A 4 28.24 56.21 12.16
CA ILE A 4 27.61 55.06 11.51
C ILE A 4 28.12 53.78 12.19
N LEU A 5 27.20 53.03 12.77
CA LEU A 5 27.44 51.67 13.23
C LEU A 5 27.32 50.68 12.07
N VAL A 6 28.24 49.73 11.97
CA VAL A 6 28.16 48.58 11.05
C VAL A 6 28.12 47.33 11.90
N PHE A 7 27.13 46.45 11.67
CA PHE A 7 26.97 45.23 12.44
C PHE A 7 26.42 44.12 11.57
N GLY A 8 26.70 42.90 11.99
CA GLY A 8 26.11 41.70 11.38
C GLY A 8 24.89 41.24 12.19
N TYR A 9 23.80 40.90 11.51
CA TYR A 9 22.60 40.33 12.10
C TYR A 9 22.01 39.30 11.14
N HIS A 10 21.74 38.10 11.61
CA HIS A 10 21.25 36.97 10.81
C HIS A 10 22.02 36.68 9.49
N GLY A 11 23.35 36.76 9.57
CA GLY A 11 24.22 36.53 8.40
C GLY A 11 24.30 37.70 7.41
N GLU A 12 23.60 38.76 7.63
CA GLU A 12 23.54 39.96 6.79
C GLU A 12 24.28 41.12 7.43
N LEU A 13 24.75 42.09 6.60
CA LEU A 13 25.41 43.32 7.05
C LEU A 13 24.41 44.48 7.10
N PHE A 14 24.42 45.21 8.17
CA PHE A 14 23.60 46.41 8.36
C PHE A 14 24.47 47.61 8.70
N THR A 15 23.97 48.77 8.30
CA THR A 15 24.45 50.07 8.75
C THR A 15 23.36 50.82 9.48
N MET A 16 23.69 51.54 10.52
CA MET A 16 22.75 52.37 11.27
C MET A 16 23.42 53.66 11.74
N GLN A 17 22.78 54.79 11.54
CA GLN A 17 23.11 56.03 12.25
C GLN A 17 22.42 56.04 13.59
N LEU A 18 23.09 56.61 14.58
CA LEU A 18 22.52 56.68 15.94
C LEU A 18 21.16 57.39 15.92
N GLY A 19 20.12 56.70 16.40
CA GLY A 19 18.73 57.20 16.41
C GLY A 19 17.93 56.96 15.11
N GLN A 20 18.49 56.26 14.13
CA GLN A 20 17.77 55.84 12.89
C GLN A 20 17.57 54.34 12.85
N GLN A 21 16.67 53.86 11.96
CA GLN A 21 16.46 52.43 11.71
C GLN A 21 17.67 51.83 10.99
N PRO A 22 18.03 50.57 11.25
CA PRO A 22 19.05 49.86 10.50
C PRO A 22 18.72 49.74 9.01
N SER A 23 19.71 49.92 8.17
CA SER A 23 19.63 49.72 6.73
C SER A 23 20.53 48.57 6.32
N LYS A 24 19.95 47.56 5.60
CA LYS A 24 20.70 46.44 5.08
C LYS A 24 21.69 46.89 4.01
N VAL A 25 22.92 46.41 4.11
CA VAL A 25 23.96 46.65 3.08
C VAL A 25 23.78 45.60 1.98
N PRO A 26 23.44 46.02 0.77
CA PRO A 26 23.32 45.04 -0.34
C PRO A 26 24.70 44.51 -0.74
N VAL A 27 24.94 43.25 -0.47
CA VAL A 27 26.18 42.56 -0.89
C VAL A 27 25.90 41.73 -2.14
N THR A 28 26.54 42.05 -3.26
CA THR A 28 26.45 41.29 -4.47
C THR A 28 27.69 40.43 -4.65
N LEU A 29 27.56 39.14 -4.56
CA LEU A 29 28.63 38.20 -4.86
C LEU A 29 28.57 37.83 -6.36
N ARG A 30 29.64 38.14 -7.07
CA ARG A 30 29.84 37.68 -8.43
C ARG A 30 30.73 36.44 -8.41
N THR A 31 30.11 35.27 -8.51
CA THR A 31 30.84 34.00 -8.63
C THR A 31 30.89 33.55 -10.08
N GLN A 32 32.02 33.00 -10.52
CA GLN A 32 32.14 32.37 -11.82
C GLN A 32 31.66 30.90 -11.83
N GLN A 33 31.31 30.36 -10.70
CA GLN A 33 30.76 29.00 -10.61
C GLN A 33 29.28 29.00 -10.99
N VAL A 34 29.03 28.75 -12.27
CA VAL A 34 27.74 28.22 -12.71
C VAL A 34 27.77 26.73 -12.40
N THR A 35 27.60 26.35 -11.15
CA THR A 35 27.19 25.00 -10.84
C THR A 35 25.73 24.88 -11.30
N SER A 36 25.50 24.10 -12.36
CA SER A 36 24.13 23.64 -12.59
C SER A 36 23.70 22.97 -11.29
N GLY A 37 22.59 23.38 -10.67
CA GLY A 37 22.08 22.73 -9.45
C GLY A 37 21.71 21.26 -9.68
N GLN A 38 21.89 20.77 -10.91
CA GLN A 38 21.58 19.40 -11.28
C GLN A 38 22.75 18.46 -10.99
N GLU A 39 22.46 17.47 -10.17
CA GLU A 39 23.36 16.37 -9.85
C GLU A 39 22.81 15.07 -10.46
N ARG A 40 23.72 14.26 -11.02
CA ARG A 40 23.37 12.90 -11.46
C ARG A 40 23.62 11.93 -10.34
N ILE A 41 22.61 11.15 -10.02
CA ILE A 41 22.65 10.13 -8.97
C ILE A 41 22.22 8.78 -9.54
N MET A 42 22.70 7.71 -8.92
CA MET A 42 22.28 6.35 -9.23
C MET A 42 21.30 5.86 -8.15
N ILE A 43 20.10 5.46 -8.56
CA ILE A 43 19.15 4.75 -7.73
C ILE A 43 19.42 3.26 -7.87
N ASN A 44 19.93 2.64 -6.81
CA ASN A 44 20.24 1.20 -6.74
C ASN A 44 19.73 0.54 -5.45
N GLY A 45 18.80 1.19 -4.78
CA GLY A 45 18.21 0.80 -3.51
C GLY A 45 17.55 2.01 -2.84
N GLY A 46 17.43 1.98 -1.52
CA GLY A 46 16.75 3.04 -0.76
C GLY A 46 15.23 3.06 -1.03
N VAL A 47 14.67 1.91 -1.41
CA VAL A 47 13.24 1.75 -1.65
C VAL A 47 12.49 1.83 -0.33
N SER A 48 11.52 2.73 -0.25
CA SER A 48 10.67 2.90 0.95
C SER A 48 9.31 2.23 0.82
N GLU A 49 8.78 2.11 -0.39
CA GLU A 49 7.46 1.56 -0.68
C GLU A 49 7.48 0.83 -2.03
N MET A 50 6.62 -0.18 -2.19
CA MET A 50 6.46 -0.90 -3.46
C MET A 50 5.01 -1.29 -3.70
N ALA A 51 4.63 -1.40 -4.97
CA ALA A 51 3.37 -1.95 -5.43
C ALA A 51 3.61 -2.81 -6.67
N ILE A 52 2.92 -3.94 -6.77
CA ILE A 52 3.04 -4.85 -7.92
C ILE A 52 1.88 -4.59 -8.87
N SER A 53 2.17 -4.49 -10.16
CA SER A 53 1.11 -4.29 -11.16
C SER A 53 0.14 -5.48 -11.23
N PRO A 54 -1.14 -5.24 -11.54
CA PRO A 54 -2.14 -6.31 -11.61
C PRO A 54 -1.83 -7.40 -12.62
N ASN A 55 -1.05 -7.09 -13.66
CA ASN A 55 -0.61 -8.06 -14.67
C ASN A 55 0.64 -8.85 -14.26
N GLY A 56 1.21 -8.57 -13.07
CA GLY A 56 2.39 -9.24 -12.55
C GLY A 56 3.66 -9.05 -13.38
N LYS A 57 3.80 -7.94 -14.15
CA LYS A 57 4.96 -7.70 -15.02
C LYS A 57 5.76 -6.46 -14.67
N GLU A 58 5.19 -5.58 -13.87
CA GLU A 58 5.80 -4.33 -13.43
C GLU A 58 5.71 -4.18 -11.93
N MET A 59 6.57 -3.35 -11.40
CA MET A 59 6.58 -2.95 -10.00
C MET A 59 6.79 -1.45 -9.92
N ALA A 60 5.88 -0.74 -9.25
CA ALA A 60 6.10 0.64 -8.86
C ALA A 60 6.79 0.68 -7.49
N PHE A 61 7.65 1.64 -7.29
CA PHE A 61 8.34 1.83 -6.02
C PHE A 61 8.68 3.29 -5.77
N ILE A 62 8.90 3.63 -4.52
CA ILE A 62 9.37 4.94 -4.11
C ILE A 62 10.81 4.84 -3.64
N ALA A 63 11.66 5.70 -4.18
CA ALA A 63 13.03 5.90 -3.74
C ALA A 63 13.36 7.40 -3.73
N ARG A 64 13.94 7.90 -2.64
CA ARG A 64 14.23 9.33 -2.41
C ARG A 64 13.02 10.26 -2.60
N GLY A 65 11.82 9.78 -2.28
CA GLY A 65 10.60 10.56 -2.44
C GLY A 65 10.09 10.67 -3.87
N GLU A 66 10.62 9.91 -4.80
CA GLU A 66 10.19 9.89 -6.20
C GLU A 66 9.60 8.54 -6.59
N VAL A 67 8.64 8.55 -7.48
CA VAL A 67 7.99 7.34 -8.01
C VAL A 67 8.73 6.81 -9.21
N PHE A 68 9.04 5.53 -9.17
CA PHE A 68 9.64 4.77 -10.27
C PHE A 68 8.78 3.56 -10.62
N VAL A 69 8.87 3.10 -11.86
CA VAL A 69 8.36 1.80 -12.28
C VAL A 69 9.46 0.99 -12.92
N THR A 70 9.54 -0.29 -12.59
CA THR A 70 10.52 -1.22 -13.13
C THR A 70 9.85 -2.52 -13.61
N SER A 71 10.51 -3.24 -14.54
CA SER A 71 10.17 -4.63 -14.81
C SER A 71 10.41 -5.49 -13.57
N LEU A 72 9.73 -6.64 -13.44
CA LEU A 72 9.85 -7.50 -12.24
C LEU A 72 11.25 -8.02 -11.95
N ASP A 73 12.12 -8.07 -12.96
CA ASP A 73 13.53 -8.44 -12.82
C ASP A 73 14.45 -7.23 -12.50
N GLY A 74 13.89 -6.00 -12.53
CA GLY A 74 14.61 -4.77 -12.28
C GLY A 74 15.45 -4.27 -13.45
N SER A 75 15.44 -4.93 -14.60
CA SER A 75 16.33 -4.63 -15.73
C SER A 75 15.99 -3.32 -16.45
N LEU A 76 14.72 -2.92 -16.44
CA LEU A 76 14.23 -1.69 -17.07
C LEU A 76 13.51 -0.84 -16.04
N THR A 77 14.07 0.29 -15.69
CA THR A 77 13.50 1.20 -14.68
C THR A 77 13.26 2.58 -15.29
N LYS A 78 12.09 3.15 -15.02
CA LYS A 78 11.70 4.48 -15.42
C LYS A 78 11.23 5.30 -14.22
N ARG A 79 11.69 6.54 -14.13
CA ARG A 79 11.18 7.54 -13.18
C ARG A 79 9.88 8.11 -13.73
N LEU A 80 8.83 8.14 -12.90
CA LEU A 80 7.51 8.71 -13.23
C LEU A 80 7.39 10.17 -12.80
N THR A 81 7.90 10.50 -11.61
CA THR A 81 7.85 11.86 -11.06
C THR A 81 9.22 12.51 -11.12
N SER A 82 9.28 13.82 -11.18
CA SER A 82 10.52 14.60 -11.18
C SER A 82 10.25 15.93 -10.48
N THR A 83 9.98 15.86 -9.19
CA THR A 83 9.62 16.99 -8.34
C THR A 83 10.64 17.12 -7.21
N PRO A 84 10.84 18.30 -6.63
CA PRO A 84 11.67 18.44 -5.45
C PRO A 84 10.95 18.03 -4.16
N GLU A 85 9.63 17.84 -4.21
CA GLU A 85 8.78 17.46 -3.11
C GLU A 85 8.85 15.94 -2.88
N ASN A 86 8.07 15.45 -1.92
CA ASN A 86 8.09 14.05 -1.52
C ASN A 86 6.82 13.33 -1.98
N GLU A 87 7.00 12.22 -2.69
CA GLU A 87 5.94 11.29 -3.08
C GLU A 87 5.91 10.09 -2.13
N ARG A 88 4.69 9.61 -1.81
CA ARG A 88 4.43 8.45 -0.94
C ARG A 88 3.17 7.70 -1.35
N PHE A 89 3.01 6.46 -0.81
CA PHE A 89 1.80 5.66 -0.93
C PHE A 89 1.46 5.27 -2.36
N VAL A 90 2.44 4.67 -3.03
CA VAL A 90 2.31 4.27 -4.43
C VAL A 90 1.42 3.03 -4.59
N GLU A 91 0.51 3.06 -5.58
CA GLU A 91 -0.35 1.94 -5.95
C GLU A 91 -0.66 1.94 -7.45
N PHE A 92 -0.87 0.75 -8.04
CA PHE A 92 -1.43 0.63 -9.40
C PHE A 92 -2.95 0.67 -9.39
N SER A 93 -3.54 1.22 -10.45
CA SER A 93 -4.96 0.98 -10.72
C SER A 93 -5.21 -0.50 -11.04
N PRO A 94 -6.42 -1.04 -10.77
CA PRO A 94 -6.73 -2.45 -11.00
C PRO A 94 -6.62 -2.90 -12.46
N ASP A 95 -6.72 -1.97 -13.42
CA ASP A 95 -6.50 -2.22 -14.84
C ASP A 95 -5.03 -2.10 -15.28
N GLY A 96 -4.15 -1.70 -14.36
CA GLY A 96 -2.71 -1.54 -14.60
C GLY A 96 -2.33 -0.37 -15.49
N LYS A 97 -3.26 0.55 -15.84
CA LYS A 97 -3.00 1.66 -16.77
C LYS A 97 -2.64 2.96 -16.11
N SER A 98 -2.76 3.03 -14.79
CA SER A 98 -2.33 4.18 -14.01
C SER A 98 -1.61 3.78 -12.73
N VAL A 99 -0.78 4.69 -12.24
CA VAL A 99 -0.13 4.63 -10.93
C VAL A 99 -0.59 5.84 -10.15
N VAL A 100 -1.09 5.63 -8.93
CA VAL A 100 -1.48 6.70 -8.00
C VAL A 100 -0.49 6.79 -6.85
N TYR A 101 -0.34 7.99 -6.33
CA TYR A 101 0.52 8.30 -5.20
C TYR A 101 0.08 9.61 -4.56
N ALA A 102 0.46 9.83 -3.31
CA ALA A 102 0.32 11.14 -2.68
C ALA A 102 1.61 11.95 -2.86
N SER A 103 1.50 13.24 -3.14
CA SER A 103 2.62 14.17 -3.32
C SER A 103 2.40 15.44 -2.51
N GLU A 104 3.45 15.90 -1.81
CA GLU A 104 3.40 17.11 -0.97
C GLU A 104 3.76 18.36 -1.77
N ARG A 105 2.86 18.77 -2.66
CA ARG A 105 3.05 19.96 -3.50
C ARG A 105 2.25 21.15 -2.97
N ASN A 106 2.84 22.34 -3.08
CA ASN A 106 2.21 23.58 -2.63
C ASN A 106 1.83 23.57 -1.12
N GLY A 107 2.64 22.93 -0.29
CA GLY A 107 2.46 22.88 1.15
C GLY A 107 1.31 21.98 1.63
N LYS A 108 0.83 21.08 0.81
CA LYS A 108 -0.20 20.10 1.17
C LYS A 108 -0.06 18.79 0.41
N TRP A 109 -0.51 17.70 1.01
CA TRP A 109 -0.60 16.41 0.35
C TRP A 109 -1.83 16.33 -0.54
N SER A 110 -1.62 15.97 -1.79
CA SER A 110 -2.66 15.69 -2.77
C SER A 110 -2.40 14.35 -3.45
N ILE A 111 -3.45 13.68 -3.91
CA ILE A 111 -3.32 12.42 -4.63
C ILE A 111 -3.24 12.71 -6.11
N PHE A 112 -2.15 12.26 -6.72
CA PHE A 112 -1.88 12.34 -8.15
C PHE A 112 -2.01 10.98 -8.82
N GLN A 113 -2.26 11.02 -10.11
CA GLN A 113 -2.33 9.85 -10.97
C GLN A 113 -1.46 10.07 -12.20
N THR A 114 -0.60 9.11 -12.52
CA THR A 114 0.16 9.08 -13.78
C THR A 114 -0.38 7.96 -14.66
N LYS A 115 -0.69 8.27 -15.92
CA LYS A 115 -1.25 7.36 -16.93
C LYS A 115 -0.30 7.19 -18.10
N VAL A 116 -0.29 6.00 -18.71
CA VAL A 116 0.28 5.79 -20.04
C VAL A 116 -0.68 6.36 -21.08
N VAL A 117 -0.18 7.27 -21.95
CA VAL A 117 -1.05 7.97 -22.93
C VAL A 117 -1.32 7.13 -24.16
N ARG A 118 -0.33 6.35 -24.62
CA ARG A 118 -0.42 5.57 -25.84
C ARG A 118 -0.90 4.16 -25.54
N ALA A 119 -2.03 3.77 -26.13
CA ALA A 119 -2.64 2.47 -25.90
C ALA A 119 -1.77 1.28 -26.37
N GLU A 120 -0.90 1.52 -27.34
CA GLU A 120 0.07 0.54 -27.87
C GLU A 120 1.28 0.31 -26.96
N GLU A 121 1.46 1.15 -25.94
CA GLU A 121 2.55 1.04 -24.95
C GLU A 121 1.98 0.40 -23.66
N PRO A 122 2.05 -0.92 -23.48
CA PRO A 122 1.34 -1.60 -22.40
C PRO A 122 2.04 -1.47 -21.03
N PHE A 123 3.28 -0.95 -20.99
CA PHE A 123 4.12 -0.93 -19.79
C PHE A 123 4.67 0.46 -19.49
N PHE A 124 4.64 0.87 -18.24
CA PHE A 124 5.18 2.16 -17.79
C PHE A 124 6.68 2.27 -18.02
N TYR A 125 7.47 1.22 -17.72
CA TYR A 125 8.92 1.26 -17.90
C TYR A 125 9.34 1.48 -19.37
N ALA A 126 8.48 1.13 -20.31
CA ALA A 126 8.72 1.29 -21.75
C ALA A 126 7.93 2.45 -22.38
N ALA A 127 6.99 3.06 -21.65
CA ALA A 127 6.15 4.12 -22.20
C ALA A 127 6.96 5.35 -22.60
N THR A 128 6.66 5.93 -23.77
CA THR A 128 7.33 7.13 -24.26
C THR A 128 6.64 8.42 -23.85
N LEU A 129 5.34 8.36 -23.58
CA LEU A 129 4.52 9.49 -23.16
C LEU A 129 3.67 9.14 -21.95
N LEU A 130 3.84 9.89 -20.88
CA LEU A 130 3.07 9.80 -19.63
C LEU A 130 2.30 11.09 -19.43
N HIS A 131 1.14 10.99 -18.79
CA HIS A 131 0.33 12.12 -18.36
C HIS A 131 0.07 12.03 -16.86
N GLU A 132 0.45 13.08 -16.14
CA GLU A 132 0.19 13.24 -14.71
C GLU A 132 -0.95 14.24 -14.51
N GLU A 133 -1.85 13.92 -13.61
CA GLU A 133 -2.95 14.81 -13.18
C GLU A 133 -3.23 14.65 -11.70
N ALA A 134 -3.77 15.70 -11.07
CA ALA A 134 -4.27 15.59 -9.71
C ALA A 134 -5.61 14.88 -9.70
N LEU A 135 -5.71 13.74 -9.00
CA LEU A 135 -6.95 12.97 -8.85
C LEU A 135 -7.79 13.49 -7.67
N ILE A 136 -7.13 13.79 -6.54
CA ILE A 136 -7.77 14.37 -5.36
C ILE A 136 -6.88 15.51 -4.87
N SER A 137 -7.38 16.74 -4.97
CA SER A 137 -6.71 17.94 -4.51
C SER A 137 -7.75 18.94 -4.00
N ASN A 138 -7.69 19.22 -2.71
CA ASN A 138 -8.55 20.17 -2.01
C ASN A 138 -7.68 20.98 -1.01
N GLU A 139 -8.28 21.69 -0.06
CA GLU A 139 -7.53 22.47 0.93
C GLU A 139 -6.95 21.64 2.09
N LYS A 140 -7.18 20.33 2.08
CA LYS A 140 -6.75 19.40 3.12
C LYS A 140 -5.65 18.48 2.63
N ASP A 141 -4.96 17.84 3.57
CA ASP A 141 -3.97 16.81 3.28
C ASP A 141 -4.65 15.49 2.92
N ASN A 142 -4.28 14.88 1.80
CA ASN A 142 -4.86 13.62 1.30
C ASN A 142 -3.76 12.55 1.15
N TYR A 143 -3.95 11.40 1.79
CA TYR A 143 -2.95 10.31 1.90
C TYR A 143 -3.53 8.96 1.54
N LEU A 144 -2.64 7.95 1.40
CA LEU A 144 -2.97 6.52 1.32
C LEU A 144 -4.05 6.21 0.28
N PRO A 145 -3.88 6.61 -0.99
CA PRO A 145 -4.85 6.24 -2.01
C PRO A 145 -4.85 4.72 -2.22
N LYS A 146 -6.03 4.09 -2.22
CA LYS A 146 -6.21 2.67 -2.56
C LYS A 146 -7.44 2.48 -3.41
N PHE A 147 -7.26 1.99 -4.62
CA PHE A 147 -8.37 1.66 -5.50
C PHE A 147 -9.19 0.46 -4.96
N SER A 148 -10.50 0.50 -5.19
CA SER A 148 -11.31 -0.71 -5.10
C SER A 148 -10.89 -1.71 -6.19
N PRO A 149 -10.96 -3.03 -5.95
CA PRO A 149 -10.57 -4.04 -6.93
C PRO A 149 -11.23 -3.93 -8.31
N ASP A 150 -12.45 -3.39 -8.38
CA ASP A 150 -13.17 -3.11 -9.63
C ASP A 150 -12.77 -1.78 -10.30
N GLY A 151 -11.98 -0.94 -9.61
CA GLY A 151 -11.50 0.36 -10.09
C GLY A 151 -12.54 1.48 -10.08
N SER A 152 -13.76 1.23 -9.61
CA SER A 152 -14.83 2.23 -9.59
C SER A 152 -14.70 3.27 -8.49
N GLN A 153 -13.94 2.96 -7.44
CA GLN A 153 -13.79 3.79 -6.26
C GLN A 153 -12.32 3.87 -5.82
N ILE A 154 -12.02 4.89 -5.03
CA ILE A 154 -10.74 5.05 -4.34
C ILE A 154 -10.98 5.43 -2.89
N ALA A 155 -10.38 4.68 -1.96
CA ALA A 155 -10.34 5.03 -0.55
C ALA A 155 -9.08 5.83 -0.26
N PHE A 156 -9.17 6.79 0.66
CA PHE A 156 -8.03 7.61 1.07
C PHE A 156 -8.25 8.19 2.47
N VAL A 157 -7.19 8.74 3.05
CA VAL A 157 -7.23 9.43 4.34
C VAL A 157 -7.13 10.94 4.12
N GLU A 158 -8.08 11.69 4.65
CA GLU A 158 -8.06 13.15 4.69
C GLU A 158 -7.67 13.62 6.10
N ASP A 159 -6.79 14.64 6.19
CA ASP A 159 -6.34 15.25 7.44
C ASP A 159 -5.95 14.23 8.52
N ARG A 160 -5.24 13.17 8.15
CA ARG A 160 -4.66 12.12 9.00
C ARG A 160 -5.64 11.15 9.65
N ARG A 161 -6.93 11.49 9.79
CA ARG A 161 -7.88 10.71 10.59
C ARG A 161 -9.19 10.38 9.91
N THR A 162 -9.57 11.10 8.87
CA THR A 162 -10.84 10.88 8.17
C THR A 162 -10.65 9.89 7.03
N ILE A 163 -11.27 8.73 7.10
CA ILE A 163 -11.27 7.76 6.00
C ILE A 163 -12.46 8.06 5.09
N LYS A 164 -12.18 8.29 3.82
CA LYS A 164 -13.15 8.58 2.77
C LYS A 164 -13.08 7.60 1.62
N VAL A 165 -14.18 7.46 0.92
CA VAL A 165 -14.26 6.79 -0.38
C VAL A 165 -14.82 7.77 -1.39
N ARG A 166 -14.15 7.86 -2.55
CA ARG A 166 -14.58 8.65 -3.70
C ARG A 166 -14.91 7.74 -4.87
N ASN A 167 -16.05 7.97 -5.50
CA ASN A 167 -16.37 7.37 -6.80
C ASN A 167 -15.53 8.03 -7.90
N ILE A 168 -14.88 7.24 -8.74
CA ILE A 168 -13.95 7.76 -9.76
C ILE A 168 -14.68 8.52 -10.86
N ASP A 169 -15.83 8.00 -11.30
CA ASP A 169 -16.57 8.59 -12.43
C ASP A 169 -17.37 9.83 -12.01
N SER A 170 -18.14 9.76 -10.93
CA SER A 170 -19.00 10.87 -10.48
C SER A 170 -18.25 11.92 -9.66
N GLY A 171 -17.15 11.54 -9.00
CA GLY A 171 -16.42 12.36 -8.05
C GLY A 171 -17.09 12.50 -6.68
N ASP A 172 -18.21 11.79 -6.44
CA ASP A 172 -18.90 11.82 -5.15
C ASP A 172 -18.07 11.18 -4.05
N GLU A 173 -18.06 11.79 -2.87
CA GLU A 173 -17.32 11.33 -1.71
C GLU A 173 -18.25 10.96 -0.56
N VAL A 174 -17.92 9.89 0.15
CA VAL A 174 -18.55 9.50 1.41
C VAL A 174 -17.50 9.38 2.51
N VAL A 175 -17.85 9.76 3.73
CA VAL A 175 -17.03 9.60 4.93
C VAL A 175 -17.37 8.27 5.58
N LEU A 176 -16.38 7.42 5.80
CA LEU A 176 -16.54 6.13 6.48
C LEU A 176 -16.21 6.21 7.98
N LEU A 177 -15.14 6.93 8.31
CA LEU A 177 -14.74 7.25 9.67
C LEU A 177 -14.31 8.70 9.71
N ASP A 178 -14.78 9.43 10.71
CA ASP A 178 -14.43 10.84 10.90
C ASP A 178 -13.29 11.03 11.91
N GLU A 179 -12.84 12.27 12.05
CA GLU A 179 -11.71 12.66 12.88
C GLU A 179 -11.89 12.37 14.38
N THR A 180 -13.11 12.14 14.85
CA THR A 180 -13.41 11.86 16.26
C THR A 180 -13.24 10.38 16.61
N GLN A 181 -13.22 9.52 15.60
CA GLN A 181 -13.21 8.06 15.73
C GLN A 181 -11.79 7.48 15.64
N LEU A 182 -10.83 8.22 15.11
CA LEU A 182 -9.47 7.72 14.91
C LEU A 182 -8.43 8.62 15.58
N PHE A 183 -7.45 8.00 16.24
CA PHE A 183 -6.24 8.64 16.71
C PHE A 183 -5.16 8.59 15.62
N HIS A 184 -4.20 9.52 15.63
CA HIS A 184 -3.05 9.50 14.73
C HIS A 184 -1.77 9.87 15.48
N MET A 185 -0.65 9.31 15.02
CA MET A 185 0.69 9.66 15.49
C MET A 185 1.54 10.30 14.39
N ARG A 186 1.35 9.86 13.16
CA ARG A 186 2.12 10.29 11.99
C ARG A 186 1.21 10.46 10.79
N ASP A 187 1.67 11.20 9.78
CA ASP A 187 0.99 11.27 8.51
C ASP A 187 1.01 9.91 7.83
N GLY A 188 -0.15 9.45 7.39
CA GLY A 188 -0.30 8.18 6.69
C GLY A 188 -0.07 6.94 7.55
N ASP A 189 -0.31 7.00 8.86
CA ASP A 189 -0.18 5.86 9.77
C ASP A 189 -1.43 4.98 9.86
N LYS A 190 -2.42 5.21 9.01
CA LYS A 190 -3.65 4.42 8.94
C LYS A 190 -3.45 3.18 8.08
N TYR A 191 -4.13 2.10 8.44
CA TYR A 191 -4.15 0.87 7.67
C TYR A 191 -5.59 0.50 7.31
N PHE A 192 -5.82 0.26 6.05
CA PHE A 192 -7.08 -0.30 5.54
C PHE A 192 -6.85 -1.09 4.25
N SER A 193 -7.75 -2.02 3.98
CA SER A 193 -7.72 -2.84 2.77
C SER A 193 -9.11 -3.11 2.24
N TRP A 194 -9.26 -3.01 0.91
CA TRP A 194 -10.50 -3.32 0.22
C TRP A 194 -10.81 -4.81 0.21
N SER A 195 -12.09 -5.14 0.37
CA SER A 195 -12.58 -6.49 0.09
C SER A 195 -12.51 -6.81 -1.41
N PRO A 196 -12.34 -8.08 -1.79
CA PRO A 196 -12.31 -8.48 -3.20
C PRO A 196 -13.56 -8.10 -4.01
N ASP A 197 -14.73 -7.97 -3.37
CA ASP A 197 -15.99 -7.57 -3.99
C ASP A 197 -16.22 -6.05 -4.03
N SER A 198 -15.21 -5.25 -3.66
CA SER A 198 -15.24 -3.77 -3.70
C SER A 198 -16.31 -3.11 -2.82
N LYS A 199 -16.88 -3.83 -1.84
CA LYS A 199 -17.99 -3.32 -1.01
C LYS A 199 -17.60 -2.96 0.40
N TRP A 200 -16.47 -3.50 0.89
CA TRP A 200 -16.07 -3.38 2.27
C TRP A 200 -14.62 -2.96 2.42
N LEU A 201 -14.30 -2.33 3.54
CA LEU A 201 -12.93 -2.12 3.98
C LEU A 201 -12.71 -2.74 5.35
N LEU A 202 -11.60 -3.48 5.50
CA LEU A 202 -11.01 -3.78 6.80
C LEU A 202 -10.12 -2.62 7.21
N VAL A 203 -10.24 -2.16 8.45
CA VAL A 203 -9.43 -1.05 8.97
C VAL A 203 -8.85 -1.38 10.34
N GLU A 204 -7.67 -0.86 10.61
CA GLU A 204 -7.19 -0.70 11.99
C GLU A 204 -7.95 0.47 12.61
N PHE A 205 -8.71 0.19 13.66
CA PHE A 205 -9.52 1.16 14.37
C PHE A 205 -8.85 1.51 15.69
N ASP A 206 -8.14 2.61 15.71
CA ASP A 206 -7.36 3.09 16.85
C ASP A 206 -7.92 4.41 17.39
N GLN A 207 -8.75 4.33 18.41
CA GLN A 207 -9.24 5.53 19.11
C GLN A 207 -8.25 6.05 20.14
N LEU A 208 -7.41 5.18 20.67
CA LEU A 208 -6.46 5.49 21.72
C LEU A 208 -5.06 4.95 21.37
N LEU A 209 -4.05 5.64 21.88
CA LEU A 209 -2.67 5.21 21.77
C LEU A 209 -2.49 3.78 22.37
N ASN A 210 -1.83 2.92 21.62
CA ASN A 210 -1.53 1.51 21.98
C ASN A 210 -2.76 0.60 22.15
N ASN A 211 -3.90 0.98 21.63
CA ASN A 211 -5.06 0.12 21.49
C ASN A 211 -5.59 0.22 20.06
N SER A 212 -5.54 -0.86 19.32
CA SER A 212 -6.06 -0.94 17.97
C SER A 212 -6.91 -2.19 17.85
N ASP A 213 -8.08 -2.03 17.26
CA ASP A 213 -9.05 -3.08 17.00
C ASP A 213 -9.24 -3.24 15.48
N VAL A 214 -9.97 -4.27 15.03
CA VAL A 214 -10.28 -4.47 13.62
C VAL A 214 -11.76 -4.23 13.36
N TYR A 215 -12.03 -3.30 12.45
CA TYR A 215 -13.40 -2.95 12.05
C TYR A 215 -13.63 -3.24 10.56
N LEU A 216 -14.88 -3.56 10.25
CA LEU A 216 -15.42 -3.66 8.91
C LEU A 216 -16.27 -2.44 8.60
N LEU A 217 -15.97 -1.77 7.49
CA LEU A 217 -16.70 -0.59 7.01
C LEU A 217 -17.41 -0.90 5.71
N ASP A 218 -18.67 -0.48 5.58
CA ASP A 218 -19.41 -0.45 4.33
C ASP A 218 -18.89 0.71 3.46
N ALA A 219 -18.33 0.42 2.30
CA ALA A 219 -17.76 1.43 1.39
C ALA A 219 -18.80 2.46 0.91
N SER A 220 -20.09 2.15 0.99
CA SER A 220 -21.18 3.08 0.68
C SER A 220 -21.65 3.94 1.85
N ALA A 221 -21.08 3.74 3.05
CA ALA A 221 -21.44 4.40 4.31
C ALA A 221 -22.95 4.24 4.69
N LYS A 222 -23.63 3.19 4.21
CA LYS A 222 -25.03 2.92 4.55
C LYS A 222 -25.19 2.13 5.83
N GLN A 223 -24.13 1.45 6.28
CA GLN A 223 -24.10 0.68 7.50
C GLN A 223 -23.10 1.27 8.46
N GLU A 224 -23.39 1.19 9.76
CA GLU A 224 -22.49 1.61 10.81
C GLU A 224 -21.22 0.75 10.82
N PRO A 225 -20.05 1.32 11.20
CA PRO A 225 -18.82 0.57 11.39
C PRO A 225 -19.01 -0.62 12.33
N LYS A 226 -18.60 -1.82 11.91
CA LYS A 226 -18.79 -3.05 12.67
C LYS A 226 -17.47 -3.56 13.23
N ALA A 227 -17.35 -3.67 14.55
CA ALA A 227 -16.22 -4.30 15.20
C ALA A 227 -16.19 -5.80 14.85
N LEU A 228 -15.11 -6.26 14.22
CA LEU A 228 -14.82 -7.68 14.01
C LEU A 228 -13.95 -8.23 15.15
N VAL A 229 -12.99 -7.42 15.60
CA VAL A 229 -12.15 -7.71 16.76
C VAL A 229 -12.20 -6.50 17.68
N ASN A 230 -12.57 -6.75 18.94
CA ASN A 230 -12.57 -5.76 20.02
C ASN A 230 -12.01 -6.45 21.26
N SER A 231 -10.68 -6.54 21.30
CA SER A 231 -10.01 -7.42 22.27
C SER A 231 -9.35 -6.66 23.43
N GLY A 232 -9.20 -5.35 23.33
CA GLY A 232 -8.44 -4.54 24.27
C GLY A 232 -6.92 -4.76 24.17
N TYR A 233 -6.47 -5.47 23.13
CA TYR A 233 -5.06 -5.64 22.78
C TYR A 233 -4.72 -4.83 21.54
N TYR A 234 -3.50 -4.97 21.04
CA TYR A 234 -3.06 -4.30 19.82
C TYR A 234 -3.25 -5.24 18.64
N ASP A 235 -4.41 -5.13 17.98
CA ASP A 235 -4.81 -5.91 16.81
C ASP A 235 -4.58 -5.07 15.55
N ARG A 236 -3.72 -5.54 14.63
CA ARG A 236 -3.24 -4.72 13.53
C ARG A 236 -3.03 -5.48 12.23
N MET A 237 -2.91 -4.72 11.12
CA MET A 237 -2.67 -5.19 9.77
C MET A 237 -3.67 -6.27 9.31
N PRO A 238 -4.99 -6.02 9.41
CA PRO A 238 -5.97 -6.98 8.93
C PRO A 238 -5.91 -7.11 7.42
N LYS A 239 -5.77 -8.33 6.92
CA LYS A 239 -5.69 -8.64 5.49
C LYS A 239 -6.81 -9.59 5.09
N TRP A 240 -7.49 -9.28 3.98
CA TRP A 240 -8.37 -10.24 3.32
C TRP A 240 -7.55 -11.37 2.73
N VAL A 241 -8.01 -12.59 2.92
CA VAL A 241 -7.37 -13.79 2.37
C VAL A 241 -8.42 -14.75 1.83
N GLN A 242 -8.01 -15.73 1.02
CA GLN A 242 -8.91 -16.72 0.42
C GLN A 242 -10.12 -16.09 -0.29
N ASN A 243 -9.84 -15.10 -1.18
CA ASN A 243 -10.86 -14.35 -1.91
C ASN A 243 -11.94 -13.71 -1.00
N GLY A 244 -11.54 -13.26 0.19
CA GLY A 244 -12.42 -12.59 1.15
C GLY A 244 -13.25 -13.53 2.02
N LYS A 245 -13.06 -14.85 1.94
CA LYS A 245 -13.76 -15.81 2.82
C LYS A 245 -13.29 -15.75 4.27
N GLN A 246 -12.11 -15.18 4.49
CA GLN A 246 -11.52 -14.98 5.81
C GLN A 246 -10.59 -13.78 5.83
N MET A 247 -10.24 -13.33 7.03
CA MET A 247 -9.17 -12.38 7.26
C MET A 247 -8.09 -12.97 8.15
N ILE A 248 -6.88 -12.44 8.03
CA ILE A 248 -5.81 -12.63 9.02
C ILE A 248 -5.43 -11.28 9.61
N TRP A 249 -4.97 -11.29 10.85
CA TRP A 249 -4.40 -10.10 11.50
C TRP A 249 -3.34 -10.48 12.54
N MET A 250 -2.54 -9.51 12.94
CA MET A 250 -1.57 -9.68 14.00
C MET A 250 -2.13 -9.15 15.32
N SER A 251 -1.93 -9.90 16.42
CA SER A 251 -2.34 -9.50 17.77
C SER A 251 -1.25 -9.78 18.79
N ASN A 252 -1.06 -8.87 19.74
CA ASN A 252 -0.13 -9.05 20.84
C ASN A 252 -0.76 -9.72 22.08
N ARG A 253 -1.98 -10.25 21.98
CA ARG A 253 -2.75 -10.76 23.13
C ARG A 253 -2.04 -11.85 23.94
N ASN A 254 -1.22 -12.68 23.32
CA ASN A 254 -0.49 -13.77 23.96
C ASN A 254 1.01 -13.51 24.10
N GLY A 255 1.58 -12.59 23.32
CA GLY A 255 3.01 -12.27 23.32
C GLY A 255 3.45 -11.36 24.47
N LEU A 256 4.75 -11.14 24.54
CA LEU A 256 5.33 -10.12 25.42
C LEU A 256 4.84 -8.74 25.00
N LYS A 257 4.48 -7.91 25.97
CA LYS A 257 3.96 -6.57 25.78
C LYS A 257 4.85 -5.55 26.47
N SER A 258 5.22 -4.51 25.74
CA SER A 258 5.87 -3.37 26.33
C SER A 258 5.12 -2.10 25.94
N TYR A 259 4.75 -1.31 26.93
CA TYR A 259 4.17 0.02 26.73
C TYR A 259 5.24 1.12 26.64
N ALA A 260 6.50 0.75 26.87
CA ALA A 260 7.61 1.68 26.66
C ALA A 260 8.00 1.71 25.17
N THR A 261 8.29 2.89 24.64
CA THR A 261 8.71 3.07 23.26
C THR A 261 9.99 2.33 22.87
N SER A 262 10.84 2.02 23.86
CA SER A 262 12.06 1.22 23.70
C SER A 262 11.85 -0.29 23.94
N GLY A 263 10.67 -0.70 24.37
CA GLY A 263 10.36 -2.09 24.65
C GLY A 263 10.06 -2.91 23.40
N SER A 264 10.13 -4.24 23.55
CA SER A 264 9.72 -5.12 22.48
C SER A 264 8.33 -5.69 22.71
N THR A 265 7.59 -5.79 21.61
CA THR A 265 6.26 -6.42 21.58
C THR A 265 6.31 -7.62 20.66
N GLU A 266 5.71 -8.72 21.10
CA GLU A 266 5.58 -9.93 20.32
C GLU A 266 4.13 -10.09 19.85
N TYR A 267 3.98 -10.64 18.67
CA TYR A 267 2.68 -10.85 18.01
C TYR A 267 2.50 -12.31 17.64
N ASP A 268 1.24 -12.66 17.50
CA ASP A 268 0.74 -13.86 16.86
C ASP A 268 -0.13 -13.50 15.69
N VAL A 269 -0.27 -14.40 14.73
CA VAL A 269 -1.24 -14.27 13.64
C VAL A 269 -2.50 -15.04 14.00
N TYR A 270 -3.62 -14.37 13.85
CA TYR A 270 -4.97 -14.93 13.99
C TYR A 270 -5.68 -14.92 12.65
N SER A 271 -6.66 -15.79 12.49
CA SER A 271 -7.60 -15.77 11.37
C SER A 271 -9.02 -15.81 11.87
N MET A 272 -9.91 -15.06 11.22
CA MET A 272 -11.36 -15.11 11.39
C MET A 272 -12.00 -15.60 10.10
N PHE A 273 -12.90 -16.57 10.21
CA PHE A 273 -13.62 -17.17 9.09
C PHE A 273 -15.03 -16.56 9.03
N PHE A 274 -15.37 -15.91 7.93
CA PHE A 274 -16.61 -15.18 7.80
C PHE A 274 -17.84 -16.07 7.64
N THR A 275 -17.65 -17.32 7.20
CA THR A 275 -18.74 -18.29 7.07
C THR A 275 -18.50 -19.54 7.92
N GLN A 276 -19.60 -20.21 8.32
CA GLN A 276 -19.51 -21.48 9.02
C GLN A 276 -18.84 -22.55 8.15
N GLU A 277 -19.16 -22.57 6.86
CA GLU A 277 -18.53 -23.51 5.91
C GLU A 277 -17.00 -23.38 5.88
N GLY A 278 -16.48 -22.13 5.80
CA GLY A 278 -15.04 -21.88 5.83
C GLY A 278 -14.39 -22.33 7.14
N TRP A 279 -15.07 -22.13 8.26
CA TRP A 279 -14.62 -22.60 9.56
C TRP A 279 -14.59 -24.13 9.66
N ASP A 280 -15.65 -24.81 9.19
CA ASP A 280 -15.73 -26.26 9.17
C ASP A 280 -14.65 -26.87 8.27
N GLU A 281 -14.39 -26.27 7.09
CA GLU A 281 -13.31 -26.68 6.22
C GLU A 281 -11.92 -26.54 6.88
N PHE A 282 -11.67 -25.44 7.56
CA PHE A 282 -10.42 -25.21 8.30
C PHE A 282 -10.18 -26.30 9.35
N ASN A 283 -11.24 -26.77 10.01
CA ASN A 283 -11.16 -27.76 11.08
C ASN A 283 -11.10 -29.22 10.56
N LEU A 284 -11.17 -29.48 9.25
CA LEU A 284 -10.97 -30.81 8.69
C LEU A 284 -9.58 -31.33 9.03
N THR A 285 -9.46 -32.62 9.30
CA THR A 285 -8.16 -33.29 9.39
C THR A 285 -7.44 -33.23 8.03
N GLU A 286 -6.14 -33.45 8.02
CA GLU A 286 -5.36 -33.44 6.78
C GLU A 286 -5.89 -34.46 5.76
N GLU A 287 -6.30 -35.66 6.23
CA GLU A 287 -6.87 -36.70 5.39
C GLU A 287 -8.24 -36.29 4.78
N GLN A 288 -9.12 -35.74 5.61
CA GLN A 288 -10.43 -35.24 5.16
C GLN A 288 -10.28 -34.08 4.15
N TYR A 289 -9.34 -33.18 4.39
CA TYR A 289 -9.08 -32.08 3.46
C TYR A 289 -8.53 -32.57 2.11
N LYS A 290 -7.59 -33.52 2.13
CA LYS A 290 -7.07 -34.14 0.90
C LYS A 290 -8.18 -34.84 0.10
N LEU A 291 -9.07 -35.54 0.80
CA LEU A 291 -10.22 -36.17 0.17
C LEU A 291 -11.16 -35.13 -0.46
N LYS A 292 -11.48 -34.06 0.27
CA LYS A 292 -12.32 -32.97 -0.26
C LYS A 292 -11.69 -32.37 -1.52
N LYS A 293 -10.38 -32.07 -1.49
CA LYS A 293 -9.66 -31.51 -2.65
C LYS A 293 -9.68 -32.44 -3.86
N ALA A 294 -9.46 -33.74 -3.66
CA ALA A 294 -9.53 -34.71 -4.74
C ALA A 294 -10.93 -34.80 -5.38
N ILE A 295 -11.98 -34.64 -4.58
CA ILE A 295 -13.37 -34.59 -5.08
C ILE A 295 -13.61 -33.31 -5.90
N GLU A 296 -13.17 -32.14 -5.39
CA GLU A 296 -13.30 -30.87 -6.10
C GLU A 296 -12.54 -30.87 -7.44
N GLU A 297 -11.31 -31.41 -7.45
CA GLU A 297 -10.51 -31.56 -8.68
C GLU A 297 -11.20 -32.48 -9.71
N ALA A 298 -11.71 -33.61 -9.26
CA ALA A 298 -12.43 -34.53 -10.14
C ALA A 298 -13.74 -33.94 -10.72
N GLN A 299 -14.43 -33.09 -9.95
CA GLN A 299 -15.60 -32.34 -10.41
C GLN A 299 -15.24 -31.26 -11.43
N SER A 300 -14.18 -30.50 -11.18
CA SER A 300 -13.70 -29.47 -12.11
C SER A 300 -13.17 -30.03 -13.43
N GLU A 301 -12.53 -31.19 -13.40
CA GLU A 301 -12.12 -31.89 -14.62
C GLU A 301 -13.33 -32.33 -15.46
N GLN A 302 -14.41 -32.80 -14.83
CA GLN A 302 -15.64 -33.16 -15.53
C GLN A 302 -16.35 -31.96 -16.17
N GLU A 303 -16.42 -30.82 -15.44
CA GLU A 303 -16.99 -29.58 -15.97
C GLU A 303 -16.16 -29.02 -17.14
N THR A 304 -14.84 -29.12 -17.07
CA THR A 304 -13.92 -28.65 -18.14
C THR A 304 -14.06 -29.52 -19.41
N ASP A 305 -14.26 -30.83 -19.26
CA ASP A 305 -14.48 -31.73 -20.37
C ASP A 305 -15.85 -31.50 -21.03
N GLU A 306 -16.91 -31.22 -20.27
CA GLU A 306 -18.21 -30.81 -20.79
C GLU A 306 -18.16 -29.46 -21.52
N GLU A 307 -17.51 -28.43 -20.94
CA GLU A 307 -17.29 -27.12 -21.62
C GLU A 307 -16.47 -27.26 -22.90
N SER A 308 -15.42 -28.08 -22.91
CA SER A 308 -14.60 -28.32 -24.09
C SER A 308 -15.36 -29.05 -25.19
N SER A 309 -16.29 -29.93 -24.85
CA SER A 309 -17.17 -30.61 -25.79
C SER A 309 -18.20 -29.65 -26.41
N VAL A 310 -18.77 -28.74 -25.60
CA VAL A 310 -19.69 -27.67 -26.05
C VAL A 310 -18.97 -26.67 -26.95
N GLU A 311 -17.73 -26.29 -26.61
CA GLU A 311 -16.90 -25.37 -27.44
C GLU A 311 -16.54 -26.00 -28.80
N LYS A 312 -16.22 -27.32 -28.86
CA LYS A 312 -15.96 -28.05 -30.08
C LYS A 312 -17.21 -28.16 -30.97
N GLU A 313 -18.36 -28.37 -30.36
CA GLU A 313 -19.65 -28.43 -31.07
C GLU A 313 -20.08 -27.03 -31.55
N ALA A 314 -19.87 -25.97 -30.73
CA ALA A 314 -20.11 -24.60 -31.15
C ALA A 314 -19.18 -24.16 -32.30
N LYS A 315 -17.91 -24.56 -32.30
CA LYS A 315 -17.00 -24.35 -33.45
C LYS A 315 -17.47 -25.02 -34.71
N LYS A 316 -17.94 -26.29 -34.63
CA LYS A 316 -18.50 -27.03 -35.75
C LYS A 316 -19.74 -26.37 -36.36
N ILE A 317 -20.60 -25.77 -35.51
CA ILE A 317 -21.78 -25.02 -35.92
C ILE A 317 -21.41 -23.66 -36.53
N LEU A 318 -20.40 -22.97 -36.03
CA LEU A 318 -19.87 -21.70 -36.58
C LEU A 318 -19.26 -21.88 -37.98
N GLU A 319 -18.71 -23.03 -38.29
CA GLU A 319 -18.21 -23.37 -39.63
C GLU A 319 -19.33 -23.71 -40.61
N SER A 320 -20.56 -23.91 -40.13
CA SER A 320 -21.73 -24.13 -40.97
C SER A 320 -22.10 -22.84 -41.73
N ARG A 321 -22.56 -22.96 -42.98
CA ARG A 321 -22.93 -21.82 -43.86
C ARG A 321 -24.25 -21.12 -43.49
N ASN A 322 -24.91 -21.48 -42.41
CA ASN A 322 -26.23 -20.96 -42.05
C ASN A 322 -26.15 -19.69 -41.18
N SER A 323 -26.45 -18.49 -41.72
CA SER A 323 -26.31 -17.20 -41.09
C SER A 323 -27.19 -16.95 -39.84
N LYS A 324 -28.35 -17.62 -39.76
CA LYS A 324 -29.25 -17.49 -38.60
C LYS A 324 -28.70 -18.22 -37.36
N VAL A 325 -28.05 -19.36 -37.58
CA VAL A 325 -27.42 -20.14 -36.52
C VAL A 325 -26.15 -19.44 -36.00
N LYS A 326 -25.39 -18.76 -36.89
CA LYS A 326 -24.23 -17.98 -36.50
C LYS A 326 -24.54 -16.85 -35.50
N ASN A 327 -25.70 -16.23 -35.62
CA ASN A 327 -26.07 -15.13 -34.68
C ASN A 327 -26.47 -15.66 -33.30
N VAL A 328 -27.11 -16.81 -33.23
CA VAL A 328 -27.46 -17.49 -31.96
C VAL A 328 -26.20 -18.00 -31.25
N VAL A 329 -25.27 -18.56 -31.99
CA VAL A 329 -23.99 -19.06 -31.42
C VAL A 329 -23.07 -17.90 -31.01
N LYS A 330 -23.04 -16.79 -31.77
CA LYS A 330 -22.35 -15.57 -31.31
C LYS A 330 -22.94 -15.01 -30.03
N GLY A 331 -24.26 -15.01 -29.88
CA GLY A 331 -24.94 -14.62 -28.65
C GLY A 331 -24.59 -15.55 -27.47
N ALA A 332 -24.59 -16.84 -27.69
CA ALA A 332 -24.20 -17.82 -26.69
C ALA A 332 -22.71 -17.74 -26.30
N ALA A 333 -21.82 -17.55 -27.28
CA ALA A 333 -20.39 -17.31 -27.02
C ALA A 333 -20.13 -16.01 -26.27
N GLN A 334 -20.88 -14.94 -26.52
CA GLN A 334 -20.81 -13.70 -25.74
C GLN A 334 -21.33 -13.88 -24.31
N VAL A 335 -22.37 -14.69 -24.09
CA VAL A 335 -22.88 -15.04 -22.75
C VAL A 335 -21.88 -15.90 -21.98
N VAL A 336 -21.20 -16.85 -22.64
CA VAL A 336 -20.13 -17.66 -22.04
C VAL A 336 -18.89 -16.79 -21.75
N GLN A 337 -18.55 -15.84 -22.62
CA GLN A 337 -17.46 -14.90 -22.39
C GLN A 337 -17.80 -13.92 -21.25
N GLN A 338 -19.05 -13.46 -21.15
CA GLN A 338 -19.53 -12.64 -20.03
C GLN A 338 -19.64 -13.41 -18.70
N ARG A 339 -19.80 -14.76 -18.76
CA ARG A 339 -19.70 -15.63 -17.55
C ARG A 339 -18.25 -15.90 -17.15
N LYS A 340 -17.29 -15.79 -18.08
CA LYS A 340 -15.84 -15.82 -17.80
C LYS A 340 -15.30 -14.50 -17.26
N ASP A 341 -15.95 -13.37 -17.52
CA ASP A 341 -15.81 -12.15 -16.73
C ASP A 341 -16.53 -12.43 -15.39
N LYS A 342 -15.84 -13.15 -14.50
CA LYS A 342 -16.36 -13.59 -13.20
C LYS A 342 -17.10 -12.43 -12.56
N GLU A 343 -18.42 -12.52 -12.40
CA GLU A 343 -19.12 -11.80 -11.33
C GLU A 343 -18.29 -12.02 -10.07
N ILE A 344 -17.73 -10.95 -9.55
CA ILE A 344 -17.00 -10.99 -8.29
C ILE A 344 -18.04 -11.48 -7.28
N GLU A 345 -17.83 -12.69 -6.77
CA GLU A 345 -18.76 -13.34 -5.86
C GLU A 345 -18.93 -12.44 -4.64
N GLN A 346 -20.16 -12.01 -4.36
CA GLN A 346 -20.41 -11.14 -3.21
C GLN A 346 -20.01 -11.87 -1.93
N LEU A 347 -19.26 -11.18 -1.08
CA LEU A 347 -18.86 -11.75 0.19
C LEU A 347 -20.08 -12.08 1.05
N GLN A 348 -20.04 -13.24 1.67
CA GLN A 348 -21.06 -13.72 2.59
C GLN A 348 -20.50 -13.68 4.01
N PHE A 349 -21.35 -13.24 4.93
CA PHE A 349 -21.02 -13.17 6.35
C PHE A 349 -22.09 -13.85 7.15
N ASP A 350 -21.73 -14.92 7.85
CA ASP A 350 -22.56 -15.52 8.90
C ASP A 350 -22.27 -14.77 10.19
N TRP A 351 -23.11 -13.80 10.52
CA TRP A 351 -22.87 -12.91 11.66
C TRP A 351 -23.05 -13.59 13.02
N ASP A 352 -23.87 -14.64 13.09
CA ASP A 352 -24.12 -15.33 14.35
C ASP A 352 -22.86 -16.08 14.80
N ASN A 353 -22.41 -15.81 16.03
CA ASN A 353 -21.23 -16.41 16.66
C ASN A 353 -19.94 -16.26 15.82
N LEU A 354 -19.75 -15.12 15.14
CA LEU A 354 -18.57 -14.88 14.33
C LEU A 354 -17.27 -14.92 15.16
N GLU A 355 -17.35 -14.47 16.42
CA GLU A 355 -16.24 -14.49 17.38
C GLU A 355 -15.75 -15.90 17.75
N ASP A 356 -16.59 -16.94 17.58
CA ASP A 356 -16.21 -18.34 17.82
C ASP A 356 -15.43 -18.94 16.63
N ARG A 357 -15.44 -18.28 15.47
CA ARG A 357 -14.74 -18.72 14.26
C ARG A 357 -13.38 -18.05 14.10
N VAL A 358 -12.63 -18.01 15.19
CA VAL A 358 -11.29 -17.43 15.26
C VAL A 358 -10.26 -18.49 15.60
N ALA A 359 -9.19 -18.56 14.83
CA ALA A 359 -8.07 -19.46 15.08
C ALA A 359 -6.74 -18.70 15.22
N LYS A 360 -5.92 -19.10 16.19
CA LYS A 360 -4.52 -18.71 16.27
C LYS A 360 -3.72 -19.57 15.28
N LEU A 361 -3.07 -18.93 14.32
CA LEU A 361 -2.31 -19.62 13.27
C LEU A 361 -0.87 -19.91 13.63
N THR A 362 -0.21 -19.00 14.35
CA THR A 362 1.16 -19.20 14.84
C THR A 362 1.21 -20.12 16.06
N ILE A 363 2.34 -20.79 16.27
CA ILE A 363 2.58 -21.65 17.43
C ILE A 363 3.16 -20.81 18.58
N HIS A 364 4.17 -20.00 18.28
CA HIS A 364 4.89 -19.18 19.24
C HIS A 364 4.72 -17.70 18.91
N SER A 365 4.55 -16.89 19.93
CA SER A 365 4.61 -15.43 19.81
C SER A 365 6.05 -15.02 19.47
N SER A 366 6.18 -13.97 18.66
CA SER A 366 7.50 -13.51 18.20
C SER A 366 7.47 -12.03 17.80
N ARG A 367 8.65 -11.45 17.61
CA ARG A 367 8.78 -10.09 17.05
C ARG A 367 8.50 -10.13 15.55
N MET A 368 7.24 -10.04 15.22
CA MET A 368 6.73 -10.18 13.85
C MET A 368 6.66 -8.83 13.14
N SER A 369 7.05 -8.82 11.87
CA SER A 369 6.95 -7.65 11.00
C SER A 369 5.74 -7.72 10.08
N ASP A 370 5.51 -8.88 9.44
CA ASP A 370 4.40 -9.08 8.52
C ASP A 370 4.06 -10.57 8.36
N ALA A 371 2.87 -10.87 7.84
CA ALA A 371 2.41 -12.22 7.56
C ALA A 371 1.49 -12.29 6.34
N VAL A 372 1.56 -13.40 5.61
CA VAL A 372 0.71 -13.70 4.44
C VAL A 372 0.38 -15.18 4.38
N LEU A 373 -0.77 -15.54 3.80
CA LEU A 373 -1.14 -16.93 3.54
C LEU A 373 -0.75 -17.36 2.11
N SER A 374 -0.49 -18.65 1.95
CA SER A 374 -0.41 -19.28 0.62
C SER A 374 -1.75 -19.19 -0.12
N LYS A 375 -1.71 -19.28 -1.45
CA LYS A 375 -2.90 -19.22 -2.32
C LYS A 375 -4.01 -20.19 -1.91
N ASP A 376 -3.64 -21.39 -1.50
CA ASP A 376 -4.57 -22.44 -1.05
C ASP A 376 -4.96 -22.33 0.43
N GLY A 377 -4.44 -21.34 1.17
CA GLY A 377 -4.71 -21.13 2.59
C GLY A 377 -4.11 -22.20 3.51
N SER A 378 -3.26 -23.11 3.02
CA SER A 378 -2.70 -24.22 3.81
C SER A 378 -1.49 -23.84 4.65
N THR A 379 -0.76 -22.80 4.22
CA THR A 379 0.52 -22.40 4.81
C THR A 379 0.54 -20.91 5.14
N LEU A 380 0.88 -20.59 6.37
CA LEU A 380 1.18 -19.23 6.80
C LEU A 380 2.68 -18.95 6.61
N TYR A 381 3.01 -17.89 5.88
CA TYR A 381 4.36 -17.33 5.81
C TYR A 381 4.41 -16.05 6.62
N TYR A 382 5.43 -15.88 7.45
CA TYR A 382 5.57 -14.69 8.28
C TYR A 382 7.02 -14.29 8.49
N LEU A 383 7.25 -12.99 8.43
CA LEU A 383 8.55 -12.37 8.64
C LEU A 383 8.72 -12.07 10.12
N THR A 384 9.59 -12.79 10.77
CA THR A 384 9.79 -12.66 12.20
C THR A 384 11.22 -12.93 12.64
N ARG A 385 11.57 -12.48 13.85
CA ARG A 385 12.81 -12.82 14.52
C ARG A 385 12.55 -13.39 15.91
N PHE A 386 13.26 -14.44 16.22
CA PHE A 386 13.40 -14.97 17.59
C PHE A 386 14.73 -14.51 18.19
N ASP A 387 15.84 -14.82 17.52
CA ASP A 387 17.19 -14.33 17.79
C ASP A 387 17.81 -13.82 16.50
N GLY A 388 18.75 -12.85 16.56
CA GLY A 388 19.40 -12.30 15.37
C GLY A 388 18.53 -11.39 14.54
N GLY A 389 18.60 -11.54 13.21
CA GLY A 389 17.81 -10.83 12.22
C GLY A 389 16.43 -11.44 11.98
N TYR A 390 15.67 -10.82 11.05
CA TYR A 390 14.40 -11.37 10.60
C TYR A 390 14.62 -12.43 9.55
N ASP A 391 13.88 -13.56 9.68
CA ASP A 391 13.81 -14.64 8.72
C ASP A 391 12.37 -14.86 8.24
N LEU A 392 12.21 -15.46 7.07
CA LEU A 392 10.91 -15.93 6.62
C LEU A 392 10.64 -17.32 7.23
N TRP A 393 9.62 -17.39 8.04
CA TRP A 393 9.13 -18.63 8.65
C TRP A 393 7.88 -19.13 7.93
N SER A 394 7.63 -20.40 7.99
CA SER A 394 6.40 -21.03 7.50
C SER A 394 5.80 -21.93 8.57
N THR A 395 4.46 -21.93 8.64
CA THR A 395 3.67 -22.86 9.46
C THR A 395 2.62 -23.51 8.57
N LYS A 396 2.67 -24.82 8.40
CA LYS A 396 1.57 -25.58 7.79
C LYS A 396 0.42 -25.64 8.78
N LEU A 397 -0.73 -25.10 8.41
CA LEU A 397 -1.82 -24.85 9.36
C LEU A 397 -2.45 -26.12 9.93
N ARG A 398 -2.52 -27.21 9.16
CA ARG A 398 -3.12 -28.48 9.60
C ARG A 398 -2.15 -29.33 10.40
N SER A 399 -0.96 -29.58 9.89
CA SER A 399 0.06 -30.40 10.58
C SER A 399 0.74 -29.66 11.71
N ARG A 400 0.64 -28.33 11.77
CA ARG A 400 1.33 -27.44 12.71
C ARG A 400 2.87 -27.50 12.61
N GLU A 401 3.38 -28.04 11.49
CA GLU A 401 4.81 -28.03 11.20
C GLU A 401 5.29 -26.60 10.97
N THR A 402 6.24 -26.16 11.77
CA THR A 402 6.81 -24.80 11.70
C THR A 402 8.31 -24.89 11.46
N LYS A 403 8.82 -24.09 10.51
CA LYS A 403 10.24 -24.04 10.16
C LYS A 403 10.64 -22.71 9.56
N VAL A 404 11.93 -22.44 9.53
CA VAL A 404 12.50 -21.38 8.70
C VAL A 404 12.34 -21.80 7.23
N ALA A 405 11.56 -21.04 6.47
CA ALA A 405 11.39 -21.25 5.04
C ALA A 405 12.57 -20.66 4.24
N ILE A 406 13.02 -19.47 4.62
CA ILE A 406 14.18 -18.81 4.01
C ILE A 406 14.94 -18.06 5.11
N SER A 407 16.25 -18.38 5.26
CA SER A 407 17.11 -17.57 6.14
C SER A 407 17.52 -16.28 5.44
N LEU A 408 17.14 -15.18 6.06
CA LEU A 408 17.37 -13.82 5.55
C LEU A 408 18.40 -13.08 6.40
N ASP A 409 18.37 -13.28 7.72
CA ASP A 409 19.14 -12.52 8.73
C ASP A 409 19.04 -11.01 8.47
N GLY A 410 17.83 -10.56 8.13
CA GLY A 410 17.54 -9.23 7.60
C GLY A 410 16.94 -8.26 8.61
N SER A 411 16.52 -7.11 8.10
CA SER A 411 15.71 -6.13 8.83
C SER A 411 14.23 -6.51 8.78
N SER A 412 13.38 -5.81 9.55
CA SER A 412 11.94 -5.83 9.39
C SER A 412 11.55 -5.41 7.96
N GLY A 413 10.38 -5.83 7.50
CA GLY A 413 9.95 -5.54 6.16
C GLY A 413 8.48 -5.87 5.94
N GLU A 414 8.05 -5.78 4.71
CA GLU A 414 6.70 -6.04 4.25
C GLU A 414 6.72 -7.16 3.20
N LEU A 415 5.76 -8.09 3.32
CA LEU A 415 5.55 -9.21 2.41
C LEU A 415 4.40 -8.90 1.48
N MET A 416 4.59 -9.07 0.17
CA MET A 416 3.57 -8.83 -0.83
C MET A 416 3.54 -9.97 -1.86
N TRP A 417 2.36 -10.60 -2.02
CA TRP A 417 2.11 -11.47 -3.14
C TRP A 417 1.81 -10.66 -4.41
N ASP A 418 2.17 -11.20 -5.57
CA ASP A 418 1.54 -10.75 -6.82
C ASP A 418 0.05 -11.12 -6.81
N LYS A 419 -0.72 -10.57 -7.76
CA LYS A 419 -2.19 -10.75 -7.82
C LYS A 419 -2.61 -12.23 -7.91
N GLU A 420 -1.83 -13.03 -8.63
CA GLU A 420 -2.10 -14.45 -8.81
C GLU A 420 -1.58 -15.31 -7.65
N GLN A 421 -0.90 -14.70 -6.68
CA GLN A 421 -0.24 -15.36 -5.54
C GLN A 421 0.74 -16.47 -5.97
N GLU A 422 1.49 -16.19 -7.03
CA GLU A 422 2.53 -17.09 -7.55
C GLU A 422 3.94 -16.66 -7.13
N GLN A 423 4.13 -15.35 -6.90
CA GLN A 423 5.41 -14.78 -6.56
C GLN A 423 5.32 -13.93 -5.29
N LEU A 424 6.12 -14.28 -4.29
CA LEU A 424 6.22 -13.51 -3.04
C LEU A 424 7.40 -12.54 -3.11
N PHE A 425 7.14 -11.29 -2.75
CA PHE A 425 8.16 -10.25 -2.65
C PHE A 425 8.30 -9.77 -1.21
N LEU A 426 9.52 -9.37 -0.87
CA LEU A 426 9.88 -8.75 0.41
C LEU A 426 10.52 -7.39 0.13
N LEU A 427 9.98 -6.35 0.72
CA LEU A 427 10.64 -5.07 0.87
C LEU A 427 11.26 -5.00 2.27
N SER A 428 12.58 -4.99 2.35
CA SER A 428 13.32 -4.92 3.61
C SER A 428 14.66 -4.23 3.43
N GLY A 429 15.04 -3.37 4.39
CA GLY A 429 16.32 -2.66 4.34
C GLY A 429 16.53 -1.80 3.08
N GLY A 430 15.46 -1.28 2.50
CA GLY A 430 15.51 -0.46 1.27
C GLY A 430 15.77 -1.27 -0.01
N ARG A 431 15.55 -2.58 0.02
CA ARG A 431 15.74 -3.48 -1.12
C ARG A 431 14.52 -4.37 -1.32
N ILE A 432 14.25 -4.69 -2.58
CA ILE A 432 13.21 -5.63 -2.97
C ILE A 432 13.84 -6.96 -3.28
N THR A 433 13.28 -8.02 -2.70
CA THR A 433 13.74 -9.40 -2.88
C THR A 433 12.55 -10.28 -3.25
N LYS A 434 12.68 -11.03 -4.33
CA LYS A 434 11.75 -12.10 -4.69
C LYS A 434 12.09 -13.34 -3.88
N LEU A 435 11.09 -13.95 -3.27
CA LEU A 435 11.19 -15.13 -2.41
C LEU A 435 10.49 -16.31 -3.07
N ASP A 436 11.09 -17.49 -2.99
CA ASP A 436 10.47 -18.78 -3.29
C ASP A 436 10.50 -19.64 -2.01
N PRO A 437 9.44 -19.56 -1.19
CA PRO A 437 9.41 -20.24 0.10
C PRO A 437 9.40 -21.76 0.00
N GLU A 438 8.92 -22.32 -1.12
CA GLU A 438 8.89 -23.77 -1.34
C GLU A 438 10.29 -24.31 -1.63
N LYS A 439 11.07 -23.61 -2.46
CA LYS A 439 12.46 -23.97 -2.74
C LYS A 439 13.46 -23.44 -1.73
N GLY A 440 13.04 -22.54 -0.84
CA GLY A 440 13.93 -21.92 0.14
C GLY A 440 14.93 -20.95 -0.48
N THR A 441 14.60 -20.32 -1.62
CA THR A 441 15.51 -19.45 -2.36
C THR A 441 15.05 -17.99 -2.38
N LYS A 442 16.01 -17.08 -2.53
CA LYS A 442 15.77 -15.63 -2.64
C LYS A 442 16.57 -15.04 -3.78
N THR A 443 16.00 -14.05 -4.48
CA THR A 443 16.65 -13.31 -5.56
C THR A 443 16.38 -11.82 -5.40
N THR A 444 17.44 -11.02 -5.32
CA THR A 444 17.29 -9.56 -5.23
C THR A 444 16.85 -8.99 -6.57
N VAL A 445 15.86 -8.12 -6.56
CA VAL A 445 15.47 -7.32 -7.73
C VAL A 445 16.51 -6.22 -7.91
N SER A 446 17.27 -6.31 -9.00
CA SER A 446 18.40 -5.40 -9.27
C SER A 446 17.86 -4.12 -9.92
N ILE A 447 17.56 -3.12 -9.11
CA ILE A 447 17.18 -1.79 -9.59
C ILE A 447 18.44 -1.01 -9.93
N ALA A 448 18.48 -0.40 -11.12
CA ALA A 448 19.52 0.54 -11.52
C ALA A 448 18.91 1.63 -12.41
N SER A 449 18.85 2.85 -11.89
CA SER A 449 18.33 4.00 -12.65
C SER A 449 19.22 5.21 -12.42
N GLU A 450 19.84 5.72 -13.48
CA GLU A 450 20.49 7.04 -13.42
C GLU A 450 19.41 8.12 -13.50
N THR A 451 19.43 9.05 -12.56
CA THR A 451 18.48 10.17 -12.52
C THR A 451 19.20 11.49 -12.22
N SER A 452 18.62 12.58 -12.70
CA SER A 452 19.07 13.93 -12.39
C SER A 452 18.18 14.54 -11.33
N ILE A 453 18.76 15.16 -10.34
CA ILE A 453 18.07 15.89 -9.27
C ILE A 453 18.53 17.36 -9.28
N ASP A 454 17.65 18.25 -8.86
CA ASP A 454 18.01 19.63 -8.53
C ASP A 454 18.22 19.74 -7.02
N ALA A 455 19.47 19.55 -6.60
CA ALA A 455 19.83 19.53 -5.18
C ALA A 455 19.51 20.84 -4.43
N HIS A 456 19.42 21.96 -5.14
CA HIS A 456 19.01 23.23 -4.53
C HIS A 456 17.52 23.26 -4.25
N ARG A 457 16.70 22.88 -5.24
CA ARG A 457 15.24 22.81 -5.08
C ARG A 457 14.81 21.76 -4.07
N GLU A 458 15.49 20.60 -4.04
CA GLU A 458 15.24 19.58 -3.01
C GLU A 458 15.49 20.12 -1.60
N ARG A 459 16.58 20.89 -1.37
CA ARG A 459 16.85 21.49 -0.06
C ARG A 459 15.81 22.52 0.34
N LEU A 460 15.31 23.32 -0.61
CA LEU A 460 14.20 24.25 -0.34
C LEU A 460 12.92 23.49 0.02
N ALA A 461 12.56 22.48 -0.75
CA ALA A 461 11.39 21.65 -0.47
C ALA A 461 11.49 20.93 0.90
N MET A 462 12.69 20.45 1.27
CA MET A 462 12.95 19.90 2.61
C MET A 462 12.74 20.93 3.71
N PHE A 463 13.19 22.17 3.51
CA PHE A 463 12.99 23.24 4.48
C PHE A 463 11.50 23.56 4.62
N ASP A 464 10.80 23.72 3.49
CA ASP A 464 9.36 23.99 3.46
C ASP A 464 8.56 22.86 4.15
N HIS A 465 8.94 21.61 3.88
CA HIS A 465 8.35 20.45 4.57
C HIS A 465 8.54 20.51 6.08
N ILE A 466 9.76 20.78 6.55
CA ILE A 466 10.06 20.88 7.99
C ILE A 466 9.27 22.03 8.62
N ALA A 467 9.25 23.19 7.97
CA ALA A 467 8.54 24.37 8.45
C ALA A 467 7.03 24.13 8.57
N LEU A 468 6.43 23.57 7.51
CA LEU A 468 5.01 23.20 7.47
C LEU A 468 4.68 22.12 8.50
N ARG A 469 5.49 21.05 8.55
CA ARG A 469 5.28 19.97 9.50
C ARG A 469 5.33 20.47 10.93
N THR A 470 6.31 21.29 11.25
CA THR A 470 6.43 21.91 12.58
C THR A 470 5.18 22.72 12.91
N SER A 471 4.68 23.53 11.97
CA SER A 471 3.46 24.32 12.20
C SER A 471 2.22 23.46 12.49
N LYS A 472 2.14 22.26 11.91
CA LYS A 472 0.99 21.35 12.06
C LYS A 472 1.02 20.47 13.31
N ILE A 473 2.22 20.15 13.83
CA ILE A 473 2.38 19.15 14.91
C ILE A 473 2.96 19.72 16.20
N PHE A 474 3.37 20.99 16.22
CA PHE A 474 3.88 21.58 17.45
C PHE A 474 2.78 21.61 18.50
N TYR A 475 3.10 21.13 19.71
CA TYR A 475 2.13 20.89 20.78
C TYR A 475 1.45 22.15 21.32
N GLU A 476 2.07 23.33 21.11
CA GLU A 476 1.56 24.62 21.57
C GLU A 476 1.29 25.51 20.34
N PRO A 477 0.00 25.77 19.98
CA PRO A 477 -0.38 26.42 18.72
C PRO A 477 0.16 27.83 18.53
N THR A 478 0.47 28.52 19.62
CA THR A 478 1.03 29.91 19.58
C THR A 478 2.56 29.96 19.55
N PHE A 479 3.23 28.81 19.48
CA PHE A 479 4.69 28.69 19.49
C PHE A 479 5.32 29.45 20.66
N HIS A 480 4.66 29.43 21.81
CA HIS A 480 5.06 30.23 22.98
C HIS A 480 5.20 31.73 22.70
N GLY A 481 4.41 32.26 21.77
CA GLY A 481 4.44 33.68 21.38
C GLY A 481 5.48 34.02 20.31
N ILE A 482 6.13 33.03 19.71
CA ILE A 482 7.05 33.24 18.58
C ILE A 482 6.22 33.38 17.29
N ASP A 483 6.52 34.39 16.49
CA ASP A 483 5.97 34.47 15.12
C ASP A 483 6.68 33.47 14.22
N TRP A 484 6.05 32.30 14.08
CA TRP A 484 6.59 31.20 13.27
C TRP A 484 6.72 31.55 11.78
N SER A 485 5.77 32.31 11.24
CA SER A 485 5.82 32.77 9.86
C SER A 485 7.02 33.64 9.58
N MET A 486 7.31 34.57 10.49
CA MET A 486 8.48 35.43 10.41
C MET A 486 9.78 34.60 10.48
N MET A 487 9.85 33.63 11.39
CA MET A 487 11.02 32.75 11.51
C MET A 487 11.30 31.98 10.23
N VAL A 488 10.25 31.40 9.59
CA VAL A 488 10.39 30.67 8.33
C VAL A 488 10.84 31.59 7.17
N GLN A 489 10.44 32.85 7.17
CA GLN A 489 10.85 33.81 6.14
C GLN A 489 12.29 34.29 6.28
N GLU A 490 12.86 34.25 7.47
CA GLU A 490 14.23 34.69 7.73
C GLU A 490 15.29 33.63 7.44
N TYR A 491 14.92 32.37 7.37
CA TYR A 491 15.81 31.23 7.09
C TYR A 491 15.57 30.63 5.71
#